data_3075f7805b381801f60fefc4ad64b6c5
#
_entry.id   3075f7805b381801f60fefc4ad64b6c5
#
_cell.length_a   1.000
_cell.length_b   1.000
_cell.length_c   1.000
_cell.angle_alpha   90.00
_cell.angle_beta   90.00
_cell.angle_gamma   90.00
#
_symmetry.space_group_name_H-M   'P 1'
#
loop_
_entity.id
_entity.type
_entity.pdbx_description
1 polymer ?
#
loop_
_entity_poly.entity_id
_entity_poly.type
_entity_poly.pdbx_seq_one_letter_code
_entity_poly.pdbx_strand_id
1 'polypeptide(L)'
;MTLRPIRRALLSVSDKSGLIEFARGLTRHNVSLISTGGTAKALREAGLTVTDVSEITGFPEMLDGRVKTLHPKVHGGLLGLRDNPEHAGAMRAHGIEGIDLLVSNLYPFEATVAKNAGFEETIENIDIGGPAMIRAAAKNHQYVTVVVDPVDYASVMVELDAHSGATSLALRCTLAQRAYARTAAYDAAISNWLAGELAKGGSKEPPRYRSLAGRLRQPLRYGENPHQEAAFYVTGEKRFGVATAEQVQGRELSYNNINDTDAAYELVAEFDPAVSAACAIITAV
;
A
#
# COMPACT_ATOMS: atom_id res chain seq x y z
N MET A 1 -4.02 25.24 10.85
CA MET A 1 -4.03 23.93 10.17
C MET A 1 -4.98 24.00 8.98
N THR A 2 -4.55 23.56 7.79
CA THR A 2 -5.45 23.56 6.63
C THR A 2 -6.27 22.27 6.66
N LEU A 3 -7.51 22.36 7.12
CA LEU A 3 -8.48 21.27 7.13
C LEU A 3 -9.16 21.15 5.76
N ARG A 4 -9.44 19.94 5.31
CA ARG A 4 -10.25 19.67 4.11
C ARG A 4 -11.34 18.67 4.45
N PRO A 5 -12.63 19.04 4.23
CA PRO A 5 -13.73 18.13 4.46
C PRO A 5 -13.72 16.99 3.43
N ILE A 6 -14.06 15.79 3.88
CA ILE A 6 -14.30 14.66 3.02
C ILE A 6 -15.79 14.57 2.74
N ARG A 7 -16.19 14.73 1.49
CA ARG A 7 -17.58 14.62 1.03
C ARG A 7 -17.81 13.42 0.14
N ARG A 8 -16.79 13.02 -0.63
CA ARG A 8 -16.85 11.88 -1.57
C ARG A 8 -15.60 11.02 -1.42
N ALA A 9 -15.82 9.72 -1.25
CA ALA A 9 -14.78 8.73 -1.11
C ALA A 9 -14.88 7.69 -2.23
N LEU A 10 -13.78 7.43 -2.92
CA LEU A 10 -13.63 6.31 -3.84
C LEU A 10 -12.93 5.16 -3.13
N LEU A 11 -13.61 4.03 -3.01
CA LEU A 11 -13.10 2.81 -2.37
C LEU A 11 -12.93 1.72 -3.43
N SER A 12 -11.69 1.27 -3.62
CA SER A 12 -11.35 0.20 -4.57
C SER A 12 -10.23 -0.65 -3.97
N VAL A 13 -10.59 -1.72 -3.27
CA VAL A 13 -9.65 -2.51 -2.48
C VAL A 13 -9.69 -4.00 -2.84
N SER A 14 -8.53 -4.62 -2.87
CA SER A 14 -8.33 -6.06 -2.95
C SER A 14 -8.51 -6.71 -1.57
N ASP A 15 -7.72 -6.25 -0.60
CA ASP A 15 -7.88 -6.59 0.82
C ASP A 15 -9.02 -5.77 1.43
N LYS A 16 -10.05 -6.45 1.91
CA LYS A 16 -11.26 -5.87 2.49
C LYS A 16 -11.27 -5.85 4.03
N SER A 17 -10.13 -6.11 4.66
CA SER A 17 -9.99 -6.07 6.11
C SER A 17 -10.40 -4.70 6.66
N GLY A 18 -11.35 -4.67 7.60
CA GLY A 18 -11.87 -3.46 8.22
C GLY A 18 -12.65 -2.49 7.31
N LEU A 19 -12.81 -2.83 6.01
CA LEU A 19 -13.46 -1.96 5.02
C LEU A 19 -14.88 -1.55 5.41
N ILE A 20 -15.70 -2.50 5.84
CA ILE A 20 -17.12 -2.26 6.13
C ILE A 20 -17.29 -1.29 7.31
N GLU A 21 -16.51 -1.48 8.37
CA GLU A 21 -16.56 -0.60 9.55
C GLU A 21 -16.07 0.80 9.20
N PHE A 22 -15.00 0.90 8.42
CA PHE A 22 -14.48 2.16 7.92
C PHE A 22 -15.50 2.89 7.05
N ALA A 23 -16.13 2.20 6.09
CA ALA A 23 -17.15 2.77 5.23
C ALA A 23 -18.40 3.23 6.01
N ARG A 24 -18.84 2.48 7.03
CA ARG A 24 -19.89 2.93 7.95
C ARG A 24 -19.47 4.18 8.73
N GLY A 25 -18.20 4.26 9.12
CA GLY A 25 -17.63 5.45 9.73
C GLY A 25 -17.75 6.66 8.79
N LEU A 26 -17.34 6.51 7.54
CA LEU A 26 -17.45 7.57 6.53
C LEU A 26 -18.90 8.04 6.34
N THR A 27 -19.86 7.12 6.26
CA THR A 27 -21.27 7.49 6.08
C THR A 27 -21.87 8.23 7.28
N ARG A 28 -21.40 7.99 8.52
CA ARG A 28 -21.77 8.79 9.69
C ARG A 28 -21.35 10.27 9.56
N HIS A 29 -20.29 10.52 8.82
CA HIS A 29 -19.83 11.87 8.47
C HIS A 29 -20.45 12.42 7.17
N ASN A 30 -21.54 11.80 6.67
CA ASN A 30 -22.21 12.16 5.41
C ASN A 30 -21.31 12.09 4.17
N VAL A 31 -20.34 11.19 4.14
CA VAL A 31 -19.48 10.95 2.98
C VAL A 31 -20.21 10.05 1.99
N SER A 32 -20.32 10.48 0.74
CA SER A 32 -20.86 9.67 -0.36
C SER A 32 -19.80 8.66 -0.82
N LEU A 33 -20.20 7.39 -0.95
CA LEU A 33 -19.33 6.31 -1.34
C LEU A 33 -19.41 6.03 -2.84
N ILE A 34 -18.24 6.00 -3.47
CA ILE A 34 -18.05 5.57 -4.86
C ILE A 34 -17.22 4.29 -4.82
N SER A 35 -17.58 3.30 -5.62
CA SER A 35 -16.81 2.06 -5.65
C SER A 35 -16.99 1.31 -6.98
N THR A 36 -16.32 0.19 -7.11
CA THR A 36 -16.35 -0.64 -8.31
C THR A 36 -16.15 -2.11 -7.97
N GLY A 37 -16.66 -3.00 -8.84
CA GLY A 37 -16.43 -4.44 -8.78
C GLY A 37 -16.75 -5.08 -7.44
N GLY A 38 -15.84 -5.95 -6.99
CA GLY A 38 -16.00 -6.71 -5.75
C GLY A 38 -16.04 -5.85 -4.48
N THR A 39 -15.48 -4.65 -4.49
CA THR A 39 -15.57 -3.70 -3.38
C THR A 39 -16.98 -3.13 -3.29
N ALA A 40 -17.57 -2.68 -4.39
CA ALA A 40 -18.94 -2.16 -4.44
C ALA A 40 -19.96 -3.24 -4.01
N LYS A 41 -19.75 -4.48 -4.45
CA LYS A 41 -20.58 -5.61 -4.05
C LYS A 41 -20.55 -5.81 -2.53
N ALA A 42 -19.37 -5.89 -1.94
CA ALA A 42 -19.23 -6.09 -0.49
C ALA A 42 -19.87 -4.96 0.34
N LEU A 43 -19.73 -3.71 -0.10
CA LEU A 43 -20.33 -2.56 0.57
C LEU A 43 -21.87 -2.59 0.49
N ARG A 44 -22.45 -2.94 -0.68
CA ARG A 44 -23.88 -3.07 -0.87
C ARG A 44 -24.46 -4.23 -0.05
N GLU A 45 -23.80 -5.37 -0.01
CA GLU A 45 -24.19 -6.53 0.83
C GLU A 45 -24.19 -6.18 2.33
N ALA A 46 -23.36 -5.22 2.75
CA ALA A 46 -23.34 -4.68 4.11
C ALA A 46 -24.41 -3.59 4.36
N GLY A 47 -25.30 -3.33 3.38
CA GLY A 47 -26.40 -2.37 3.48
C GLY A 47 -25.98 -0.91 3.25
N LEU A 48 -24.81 -0.65 2.66
CA LEU A 48 -24.33 0.70 2.35
C LEU A 48 -24.77 1.14 0.94
N THR A 49 -25.15 2.41 0.82
CA THR A 49 -25.45 3.03 -0.48
C THR A 49 -24.13 3.37 -1.17
N VAL A 50 -23.94 2.88 -2.40
CA VAL A 50 -22.71 3.01 -3.16
C VAL A 50 -23.03 3.35 -4.61
N THR A 51 -22.47 4.44 -5.12
CA THR A 51 -22.50 4.79 -6.54
C THR A 51 -21.40 4.02 -7.27
N ASP A 52 -21.75 3.38 -8.39
CA ASP A 52 -20.73 2.69 -9.19
C ASP A 52 -19.89 3.69 -10.00
N VAL A 53 -18.61 3.36 -10.23
CA VAL A 53 -17.73 4.18 -11.07
C VAL A 53 -18.29 4.30 -12.49
N SER A 54 -18.92 3.28 -13.02
CA SER A 54 -19.56 3.30 -14.35
C SER A 54 -20.69 4.34 -14.44
N GLU A 55 -21.44 4.56 -13.37
CA GLU A 55 -22.48 5.62 -13.31
C GLU A 55 -21.87 7.02 -13.39
N ILE A 56 -20.69 7.24 -12.78
CA ILE A 56 -19.97 8.51 -12.80
C ILE A 56 -19.32 8.75 -14.17
N THR A 57 -18.67 7.73 -14.69
CA THR A 57 -17.95 7.85 -15.97
C THR A 57 -18.89 7.89 -17.17
N GLY A 58 -20.06 7.24 -17.04
CA GLY A 58 -20.94 6.95 -18.16
C GLY A 58 -20.35 5.91 -19.11
N PHE A 59 -19.35 5.15 -18.66
CA PHE A 59 -18.61 4.20 -19.47
C PHE A 59 -18.62 2.82 -18.81
N PRO A 60 -18.96 1.74 -19.55
CA PRO A 60 -18.97 0.40 -18.99
C PRO A 60 -17.57 -0.08 -18.65
N GLU A 61 -17.47 -1.03 -17.74
CA GLU A 61 -16.25 -1.81 -17.53
C GLU A 61 -15.94 -2.62 -18.78
N MET A 62 -14.68 -2.55 -19.25
CA MET A 62 -14.25 -3.18 -20.49
C MET A 62 -12.98 -4.00 -20.31
N LEU A 63 -12.71 -4.88 -21.28
CA LEU A 63 -11.49 -5.69 -21.32
C LEU A 63 -11.30 -6.47 -20.00
N ASP A 64 -12.34 -7.16 -19.57
CA ASP A 64 -12.36 -7.97 -18.33
C ASP A 64 -11.95 -7.17 -17.07
N GLY A 65 -12.29 -5.86 -17.07
CA GLY A 65 -11.97 -4.98 -15.93
C GLY A 65 -10.63 -4.26 -16.00
N ARG A 66 -9.83 -4.48 -17.03
CA ARG A 66 -8.54 -3.79 -17.20
C ARG A 66 -8.70 -2.28 -17.41
N VAL A 67 -9.84 -1.84 -17.97
CA VAL A 67 -10.17 -0.41 -18.16
C VAL A 67 -11.47 -0.11 -17.41
N LYS A 68 -11.34 0.47 -16.23
CA LYS A 68 -12.43 0.70 -15.29
C LYS A 68 -12.34 2.08 -14.64
N THR A 69 -11.22 2.34 -13.99
CA THR A 69 -10.95 3.59 -13.26
C THR A 69 -10.03 4.54 -14.06
N LEU A 70 -9.44 4.08 -15.16
CA LEU A 70 -8.60 4.90 -16.05
C LEU A 70 -9.47 5.81 -16.93
N HIS A 71 -10.11 6.78 -16.30
CA HIS A 71 -11.06 7.67 -16.95
C HIS A 71 -10.85 9.12 -16.52
N PRO A 72 -10.99 10.13 -17.43
CA PRO A 72 -10.82 11.55 -17.07
C PRO A 72 -11.69 12.02 -15.92
N LYS A 73 -12.91 11.53 -15.77
CA LYS A 73 -13.79 11.91 -14.66
C LYS A 73 -13.27 11.42 -13.30
N VAL A 74 -12.65 10.25 -13.24
CA VAL A 74 -12.03 9.73 -12.02
C VAL A 74 -10.75 10.50 -11.71
N HIS A 75 -9.83 10.55 -12.66
CA HIS A 75 -8.53 11.21 -12.47
C HIS A 75 -8.66 12.73 -12.33
N GLY A 76 -9.60 13.36 -13.03
CA GLY A 76 -9.91 14.77 -12.84
C GLY A 76 -10.46 15.07 -11.46
N GLY A 77 -11.30 14.18 -10.92
CA GLY A 77 -11.80 14.26 -9.54
C GLY A 77 -10.68 14.17 -8.49
N LEU A 78 -9.63 13.35 -8.76
CA LEU A 78 -8.47 13.22 -7.88
C LEU A 78 -7.43 14.33 -8.06
N LEU A 79 -7.21 14.83 -9.29
CA LEU A 79 -6.13 15.76 -9.62
C LEU A 79 -6.54 17.23 -9.65
N GLY A 80 -7.83 17.52 -9.71
CA GLY A 80 -8.33 18.90 -9.78
C GLY A 80 -7.90 19.75 -8.59
N LEU A 81 -7.26 20.90 -8.85
CA LEU A 81 -6.93 21.91 -7.85
C LEU A 81 -8.17 22.75 -7.60
N ARG A 82 -8.88 22.50 -6.52
CA ARG A 82 -10.23 23.04 -6.26
C ARG A 82 -10.24 24.55 -6.02
N ASP A 83 -9.12 25.11 -5.56
CA ASP A 83 -8.93 26.54 -5.32
C ASP A 83 -8.41 27.28 -6.57
N ASN A 84 -8.13 26.55 -7.69
CA ASN A 84 -7.76 27.14 -8.96
C ASN A 84 -9.02 27.37 -9.83
N PRO A 85 -9.37 28.62 -10.20
CA PRO A 85 -10.58 28.92 -10.96
C PRO A 85 -10.67 28.25 -12.33
N GLU A 86 -9.54 28.08 -13.01
CA GLU A 86 -9.48 27.40 -14.31
C GLU A 86 -9.80 25.93 -14.18
N HIS A 87 -9.17 25.24 -13.19
CA HIS A 87 -9.48 23.84 -12.91
C HIS A 87 -10.94 23.66 -12.48
N ALA A 88 -11.45 24.52 -11.59
CA ALA A 88 -12.83 24.46 -11.16
C ALA A 88 -13.80 24.72 -12.34
N GLY A 89 -13.43 25.61 -13.27
CA GLY A 89 -14.18 25.87 -14.52
C GLY A 89 -14.20 24.64 -15.41
N ALA A 90 -13.05 24.04 -15.68
CA ALA A 90 -12.93 22.84 -16.50
C ALA A 90 -13.68 21.65 -15.88
N MET A 91 -13.56 21.44 -14.58
CA MET A 91 -14.29 20.38 -13.88
C MET A 91 -15.80 20.53 -14.04
N ARG A 92 -16.34 21.75 -13.86
CA ARG A 92 -17.78 22.01 -14.08
C ARG A 92 -18.19 21.75 -15.51
N ALA A 93 -17.41 22.24 -16.50
CA ALA A 93 -17.72 22.11 -17.92
C ALA A 93 -17.80 20.64 -18.36
N HIS A 94 -17.03 19.75 -17.72
CA HIS A 94 -17.00 18.34 -18.04
C HIS A 94 -17.74 17.42 -17.03
N GLY A 95 -18.50 18.01 -16.10
CA GLY A 95 -19.25 17.24 -15.09
C GLY A 95 -18.35 16.40 -14.19
N ILE A 96 -17.15 16.93 -13.85
CA ILE A 96 -16.21 16.27 -12.97
C ILE A 96 -16.41 16.78 -11.55
N GLU A 97 -16.77 15.90 -10.64
CA GLU A 97 -16.86 16.21 -9.22
C GLU A 97 -15.61 15.76 -8.47
N GLY A 98 -15.23 16.50 -7.43
CA GLY A 98 -14.05 16.17 -6.64
C GLY A 98 -14.19 14.85 -5.88
N ILE A 99 -13.11 14.11 -5.77
CA ILE A 99 -12.95 12.94 -4.90
C ILE A 99 -12.02 13.37 -3.77
N ASP A 100 -12.48 13.32 -2.53
CA ASP A 100 -11.77 13.88 -1.38
C ASP A 100 -10.97 12.83 -0.61
N LEU A 101 -11.40 11.56 -0.73
CA LEU A 101 -10.72 10.40 -0.16
C LEU A 101 -10.62 9.31 -1.22
N LEU A 102 -9.42 8.78 -1.38
CA LEU A 102 -9.16 7.53 -2.09
C LEU A 102 -8.74 6.46 -1.09
N VAL A 103 -9.43 5.33 -1.12
CA VAL A 103 -9.02 4.11 -0.41
C VAL A 103 -8.76 3.05 -1.46
N SER A 104 -7.50 2.69 -1.64
CA SER A 104 -7.10 1.72 -2.66
C SER A 104 -5.87 0.96 -2.21
N ASN A 105 -6.00 -0.34 -2.03
CA ASN A 105 -4.86 -1.23 -1.91
C ASN A 105 -4.72 -2.05 -3.20
N LEU A 106 -3.48 -2.40 -3.50
CA LEU A 106 -3.13 -3.02 -4.77
C LEU A 106 -3.47 -4.51 -4.81
N TYR A 107 -3.56 -5.08 -5.99
CA TYR A 107 -3.66 -6.51 -6.17
C TYR A 107 -2.48 -7.22 -5.49
N PRO A 108 -2.70 -8.44 -4.95
CA PRO A 108 -1.71 -9.13 -4.14
C PRO A 108 -0.60 -9.79 -4.98
N PHE A 109 0.10 -9.01 -5.82
CA PHE A 109 1.16 -9.47 -6.71
C PHE A 109 2.22 -10.28 -5.97
N GLU A 110 2.71 -9.75 -4.85
CA GLU A 110 3.74 -10.41 -4.05
C GLU A 110 3.25 -11.77 -3.49
N ALA A 111 1.96 -11.86 -3.13
CA ALA A 111 1.36 -13.11 -2.66
C ALA A 111 1.16 -14.11 -3.81
N THR A 112 0.88 -13.64 -5.03
CA THR A 112 0.76 -14.47 -6.24
C THR A 112 2.12 -15.07 -6.60
N VAL A 113 3.17 -14.27 -6.60
CA VAL A 113 4.56 -14.75 -6.79
C VAL A 113 4.94 -15.76 -5.71
N ALA A 114 4.60 -15.47 -4.44
CA ALA A 114 4.93 -16.37 -3.31
C ALA A 114 4.23 -17.74 -3.36
N LYS A 115 3.13 -17.87 -4.12
CA LYS A 115 2.45 -19.15 -4.39
C LYS A 115 3.03 -19.90 -5.59
N ASN A 116 4.08 -19.37 -6.23
CA ASN A 116 4.66 -19.90 -7.48
C ASN A 116 3.60 -20.04 -8.60
N ALA A 117 2.72 -19.05 -8.74
CA ALA A 117 1.76 -19.00 -9.84
C ALA A 117 2.48 -18.94 -11.20
N GLY A 118 1.79 -19.37 -12.26
CA GLY A 118 2.34 -19.34 -13.62
C GLY A 118 2.61 -17.91 -14.09
N PHE A 119 3.44 -17.80 -15.14
CA PHE A 119 3.85 -16.48 -15.66
C PHE A 119 2.65 -15.61 -16.06
N GLU A 120 1.72 -16.15 -16.84
CA GLU A 120 0.55 -15.40 -17.31
C GLU A 120 -0.37 -14.97 -16.16
N GLU A 121 -0.62 -15.87 -15.19
CA GLU A 121 -1.41 -15.53 -13.99
C GLU A 121 -0.73 -14.42 -13.17
N THR A 122 0.58 -14.45 -13.06
CA THR A 122 1.34 -13.42 -12.34
C THR A 122 1.27 -12.08 -13.06
N ILE A 123 1.40 -12.07 -14.39
CA ILE A 123 1.23 -10.85 -15.21
C ILE A 123 -0.17 -10.28 -15.06
N GLU A 124 -1.22 -11.12 -15.05
CA GLU A 124 -2.61 -10.65 -14.91
C GLU A 124 -2.89 -10.04 -13.51
N ASN A 125 -2.10 -10.39 -12.51
CA ASN A 125 -2.18 -9.79 -11.18
C ASN A 125 -1.39 -8.47 -11.03
N ILE A 126 -0.87 -7.91 -12.12
CA ILE A 126 -0.28 -6.56 -12.10
C ILE A 126 -1.38 -5.52 -12.18
N ASP A 127 -1.55 -4.77 -11.10
CA ASP A 127 -2.53 -3.69 -11.01
C ASP A 127 -2.03 -2.43 -11.73
N ILE A 128 -2.81 -1.92 -12.68
CA ILE A 128 -2.52 -0.69 -13.43
C ILE A 128 -3.35 0.47 -12.87
N GLY A 129 -4.64 0.27 -12.66
CA GLY A 129 -5.57 1.32 -12.26
C GLY A 129 -5.34 1.81 -10.83
N GLY A 130 -5.04 0.89 -9.91
CA GLY A 130 -4.75 1.20 -8.52
C GLY A 130 -3.55 2.14 -8.36
N PRO A 131 -2.37 1.79 -8.86
CA PRO A 131 -1.20 2.67 -8.80
C PRO A 131 -1.44 4.04 -9.46
N ALA A 132 -2.15 4.10 -10.58
CA ALA A 132 -2.48 5.36 -11.25
C ALA A 132 -3.33 6.28 -10.35
N MET A 133 -4.39 5.75 -9.73
CA MET A 133 -5.25 6.51 -8.81
C MET A 133 -4.49 6.92 -7.55
N ILE A 134 -3.72 6.01 -6.94
CA ILE A 134 -2.93 6.25 -5.74
C ILE A 134 -1.95 7.40 -5.97
N ARG A 135 -1.21 7.38 -7.07
CA ARG A 135 -0.25 8.42 -7.42
C ARG A 135 -0.93 9.76 -7.71
N ALA A 136 -2.10 9.75 -8.36
CA ALA A 136 -2.89 10.95 -8.61
C ALA A 136 -3.35 11.60 -7.30
N ALA A 137 -3.94 10.81 -6.39
CA ALA A 137 -4.39 11.28 -5.08
C ALA A 137 -3.22 11.78 -4.21
N ALA A 138 -2.12 11.03 -4.14
CA ALA A 138 -0.93 11.40 -3.38
C ALA A 138 -0.29 12.69 -3.89
N LYS A 139 -0.20 12.88 -5.21
CA LYS A 139 0.27 14.14 -5.81
C LYS A 139 -0.60 15.31 -5.39
N ASN A 140 -1.91 15.11 -5.27
CA ASN A 140 -2.86 16.13 -4.93
C ASN A 140 -3.26 16.14 -3.44
N HIS A 141 -2.36 15.73 -2.55
CA HIS A 141 -2.60 15.60 -1.10
C HIS A 141 -3.07 16.91 -0.42
N GLN A 142 -2.90 18.05 -1.04
CA GLN A 142 -3.49 19.30 -0.54
C GLN A 142 -5.03 19.24 -0.49
N TYR A 143 -5.64 18.42 -1.35
CA TYR A 143 -7.09 18.29 -1.49
C TYR A 143 -7.61 16.90 -1.22
N VAL A 144 -6.78 15.86 -1.37
CA VAL A 144 -7.19 14.45 -1.33
C VAL A 144 -6.46 13.72 -0.22
N THR A 145 -7.21 12.99 0.58
CA THR A 145 -6.69 11.98 1.51
C THR A 145 -6.52 10.68 0.74
N VAL A 146 -5.37 10.01 0.86
CA VAL A 146 -5.13 8.72 0.19
C VAL A 146 -4.75 7.66 1.23
N VAL A 147 -5.45 6.54 1.21
CA VAL A 147 -5.22 5.40 2.13
C VAL A 147 -4.92 4.16 1.30
N VAL A 148 -3.78 3.54 1.57
CA VAL A 148 -3.29 2.36 0.82
C VAL A 148 -3.16 1.11 1.69
N ASP A 149 -3.35 1.24 2.99
CA ASP A 149 -3.25 0.13 3.96
C ASP A 149 -4.39 0.24 4.98
N PRO A 150 -5.12 -0.84 5.30
CA PRO A 150 -6.17 -0.85 6.32
C PRO A 150 -5.72 -0.36 7.71
N VAL A 151 -4.43 -0.47 8.04
CA VAL A 151 -3.87 0.02 9.32
C VAL A 151 -4.09 1.53 9.49
N ASP A 152 -4.24 2.27 8.41
CA ASP A 152 -4.43 3.73 8.42
C ASP A 152 -5.89 4.16 8.63
N TYR A 153 -6.86 3.25 8.56
CA TYR A 153 -8.29 3.58 8.74
C TYR A 153 -8.56 4.27 10.07
N ALA A 154 -7.97 3.77 11.14
CA ALA A 154 -8.15 4.34 12.47
C ALA A 154 -7.68 5.79 12.55
N SER A 155 -6.53 6.14 11.96
CA SER A 155 -5.99 7.49 11.97
C SER A 155 -6.88 8.48 11.21
N VAL A 156 -7.47 8.04 10.10
CA VAL A 156 -8.43 8.85 9.34
C VAL A 156 -9.71 9.06 10.16
N MET A 157 -10.26 8.03 10.79
CA MET A 157 -11.47 8.16 11.62
C MET A 157 -11.27 9.11 12.79
N VAL A 158 -10.13 9.02 13.47
CA VAL A 158 -9.78 9.94 14.57
C VAL A 158 -9.80 11.41 14.10
N GLU A 159 -9.26 11.70 12.93
CA GLU A 159 -9.27 13.06 12.37
C GLU A 159 -10.69 13.50 11.95
N LEU A 160 -11.47 12.62 11.34
CA LEU A 160 -12.86 12.94 10.96
C LEU A 160 -13.71 13.26 12.19
N ASP A 161 -13.56 12.49 13.25
CA ASP A 161 -14.28 12.72 14.51
C ASP A 161 -13.83 14.04 15.18
N ALA A 162 -12.51 14.30 15.20
CA ALA A 162 -11.95 15.51 15.80
C ALA A 162 -12.24 16.79 15.02
N HIS A 163 -12.44 16.72 13.71
CA HIS A 163 -12.52 17.86 12.80
C HIS A 163 -13.82 17.92 11.99
N SER A 164 -14.91 17.37 12.52
CA SER A 164 -16.27 17.43 11.92
C SER A 164 -16.28 16.97 10.44
N GLY A 165 -15.66 15.84 10.17
CA GLY A 165 -15.59 15.21 8.84
C GLY A 165 -14.47 15.73 7.94
N ALA A 166 -13.45 16.38 8.51
CA ALA A 166 -12.31 16.90 7.76
C ALA A 166 -10.99 16.22 8.17
N THR A 167 -9.99 16.26 7.28
CA THR A 167 -8.62 15.81 7.56
C THR A 167 -7.63 16.96 7.51
N SER A 168 -6.60 16.89 8.37
CA SER A 168 -5.51 17.86 8.41
C SER A 168 -4.53 17.67 7.25
N LEU A 169 -3.82 18.74 6.87
CA LEU A 169 -2.75 18.65 5.89
C LEU A 169 -1.61 17.72 6.36
N ALA A 170 -1.33 17.70 7.66
CA ALA A 170 -0.29 16.84 8.23
C ALA A 170 -0.59 15.36 7.99
N LEU A 171 -1.82 14.91 8.26
CA LEU A 171 -2.24 13.54 7.97
C LEU A 171 -2.15 13.25 6.48
N ARG A 172 -2.68 14.16 5.63
CA ARG A 172 -2.64 13.97 4.16
C ARG A 172 -1.22 13.86 3.62
N CYS A 173 -0.26 14.66 4.12
CA CYS A 173 1.15 14.54 3.75
C CYS A 173 1.74 13.18 4.15
N THR A 174 1.47 12.74 5.38
CA THR A 174 1.95 11.43 5.86
C THR A 174 1.40 10.29 5.01
N LEU A 175 0.09 10.30 4.73
CA LEU A 175 -0.54 9.28 3.91
C LEU A 175 -0.07 9.33 2.44
N ALA A 176 0.19 10.51 1.90
CA ALA A 176 0.76 10.65 0.55
C ALA A 176 2.17 10.07 0.46
N GLN A 177 3.01 10.26 1.48
CA GLN A 177 4.32 9.62 1.56
C GLN A 177 4.20 8.10 1.56
N ARG A 178 3.29 7.54 2.41
CA ARG A 178 3.02 6.09 2.46
C ARG A 178 2.52 5.55 1.12
N ALA A 179 1.66 6.29 0.44
CA ALA A 179 1.14 5.94 -0.88
C ALA A 179 2.23 5.83 -1.94
N TYR A 180 3.16 6.79 -2.00
CA TYR A 180 4.31 6.71 -2.90
C TYR A 180 5.27 5.58 -2.51
N ALA A 181 5.53 5.37 -1.22
CA ALA A 181 6.36 4.26 -0.77
C ALA A 181 5.74 2.90 -1.16
N ARG A 182 4.41 2.74 -1.02
CA ARG A 182 3.72 1.51 -1.41
C ARG A 182 3.78 1.25 -2.91
N THR A 183 3.55 2.27 -3.75
CA THR A 183 3.66 2.09 -5.22
C THR A 183 5.08 1.80 -5.65
N ALA A 184 6.08 2.44 -5.04
CA ALA A 184 7.49 2.15 -5.33
C ALA A 184 7.88 0.72 -4.94
N ALA A 185 7.43 0.23 -3.77
CA ALA A 185 7.67 -1.15 -3.34
C ALA A 185 6.98 -2.17 -4.26
N TYR A 186 5.79 -1.85 -4.75
CA TYR A 186 5.04 -2.67 -5.69
C TYR A 186 5.77 -2.79 -7.03
N ASP A 187 6.19 -1.67 -7.62
CA ASP A 187 6.95 -1.64 -8.86
C ASP A 187 8.31 -2.34 -8.73
N ALA A 188 8.97 -2.22 -7.56
CA ALA A 188 10.20 -2.94 -7.26
C ALA A 188 9.99 -4.46 -7.25
N ALA A 189 8.89 -4.94 -6.65
CA ALA A 189 8.55 -6.35 -6.63
C ALA A 189 8.32 -6.89 -8.05
N ILE A 190 7.55 -6.18 -8.88
CA ILE A 190 7.29 -6.54 -10.28
C ILE A 190 8.60 -6.58 -11.08
N SER A 191 9.40 -5.52 -10.99
CA SER A 191 10.66 -5.40 -11.73
C SER A 191 11.65 -6.51 -11.37
N ASN A 192 11.79 -6.84 -10.08
CA ASN A 192 12.68 -7.89 -9.61
C ASN A 192 12.18 -9.27 -10.03
N TRP A 193 10.87 -9.52 -9.98
CA TRP A 193 10.29 -10.77 -10.45
C TRP A 193 10.53 -10.98 -11.94
N LEU A 194 10.26 -9.96 -12.78
CA LEU A 194 10.50 -10.03 -14.23
C LEU A 194 11.98 -10.29 -14.55
N ALA A 195 12.90 -9.65 -13.82
CA ALA A 195 14.34 -9.91 -13.98
C ALA A 195 14.70 -11.37 -13.67
N GLY A 196 14.06 -11.95 -12.63
CA GLY A 196 14.21 -13.36 -12.29
C GLY A 196 13.68 -14.30 -13.39
N GLU A 197 12.53 -13.99 -13.98
CA GLU A 197 11.95 -14.77 -15.08
C GLU A 197 12.84 -14.72 -16.34
N LEU A 198 13.38 -13.55 -16.68
CA LEU A 198 14.34 -13.41 -17.79
C LEU A 198 15.61 -14.21 -17.57
N ALA A 199 16.13 -14.25 -16.34
CA ALA A 199 17.29 -15.04 -15.98
C ALA A 199 17.02 -16.56 -16.12
N LYS A 200 15.83 -17.03 -15.70
CA LYS A 200 15.40 -18.42 -15.94
C LYS A 200 15.31 -18.76 -17.43
N GLY A 201 14.90 -17.79 -18.25
CA GLY A 201 14.88 -17.88 -19.72
C GLY A 201 16.27 -17.82 -20.39
N GLY A 202 17.35 -17.76 -19.62
CA GLY A 202 18.74 -17.79 -20.09
C GLY A 202 19.39 -16.43 -20.30
N SER A 203 18.73 -15.30 -19.95
CA SER A 203 19.37 -14.00 -19.99
C SER A 203 20.50 -13.92 -18.96
N LYS A 204 21.69 -13.49 -19.40
CA LYS A 204 22.88 -13.27 -18.56
C LYS A 204 23.14 -11.78 -18.31
N GLU A 205 22.36 -10.91 -18.91
CA GLU A 205 22.53 -9.47 -18.75
C GLU A 205 21.97 -9.03 -17.38
N PRO A 206 22.76 -8.31 -16.57
CA PRO A 206 22.26 -7.72 -15.34
C PRO A 206 21.22 -6.63 -15.66
N PRO A 207 20.17 -6.47 -14.85
CA PRO A 207 19.18 -5.43 -15.08
C PRO A 207 19.82 -4.04 -14.98
N ARG A 208 19.46 -3.14 -15.92
CA ARG A 208 19.99 -1.77 -15.95
C ARG A 208 19.60 -0.96 -14.71
N TYR A 209 18.43 -1.22 -14.16
CA TYR A 209 17.95 -0.65 -12.91
C TYR A 209 17.57 -1.76 -11.95
N ARG A 210 17.96 -1.64 -10.70
CA ARG A 210 17.58 -2.57 -9.64
C ARG A 210 17.01 -1.77 -8.47
N SER A 211 15.83 -2.15 -8.01
CA SER A 211 15.16 -1.51 -6.89
C SER A 211 15.13 -2.45 -5.70
N LEU A 212 15.39 -1.90 -4.52
CA LEU A 212 15.23 -2.60 -3.25
C LEU A 212 14.06 -1.97 -2.50
N ALA A 213 13.16 -2.78 -2.02
CA ALA A 213 12.05 -2.35 -1.18
C ALA A 213 11.93 -3.24 0.03
N GLY A 214 11.54 -2.66 1.16
CA GLY A 214 11.32 -3.39 2.39
C GLY A 214 10.10 -2.85 3.13
N ARG A 215 9.39 -3.75 3.83
CA ARG A 215 8.33 -3.39 4.75
C ARG A 215 8.93 -3.21 6.14
N LEU A 216 8.60 -2.11 6.80
CA LEU A 216 8.99 -1.89 8.19
C LEU A 216 8.43 -3.02 9.06
N ARG A 217 9.32 -3.75 9.72
CA ARG A 217 8.95 -4.76 10.73
C ARG A 217 8.84 -4.12 12.11
N GLN A 218 9.87 -3.36 12.49
CA GLN A 218 9.87 -2.62 13.76
C GLN A 218 10.88 -1.46 13.74
N PRO A 219 10.61 -0.34 14.43
CA PRO A 219 11.65 0.62 14.81
C PRO A 219 12.60 -0.05 15.81
N LEU A 220 13.87 0.32 15.80
CA LEU A 220 14.85 -0.18 16.78
C LEU A 220 15.16 0.91 17.80
N ARG A 221 15.60 0.51 18.97
CA ARG A 221 15.91 1.45 20.07
C ARG A 221 17.02 2.44 19.69
N TYR A 222 18.01 1.98 18.94
CA TYR A 222 19.15 2.74 18.41
C TYR A 222 19.84 1.91 17.32
N GLY A 223 20.73 2.53 16.54
CA GLY A 223 21.53 1.88 15.52
C GLY A 223 22.76 1.15 16.10
N GLU A 224 23.87 1.15 15.35
CA GLU A 224 25.13 0.59 15.85
C GLU A 224 25.61 1.33 17.10
N ASN A 225 25.42 2.65 17.14
CA ASN A 225 25.73 3.51 18.26
C ASN A 225 24.47 4.14 18.87
N PRO A 226 24.47 4.47 20.19
CA PRO A 226 23.29 4.95 20.90
C PRO A 226 22.64 6.22 20.36
N HIS A 227 23.38 7.06 19.63
CA HIS A 227 22.87 8.30 19.05
C HIS A 227 22.27 8.14 17.64
N GLN A 228 22.33 6.94 17.08
CA GLN A 228 21.79 6.64 15.73
C GLN A 228 20.37 6.11 15.83
N GLU A 229 19.50 6.58 14.95
CA GLU A 229 18.20 5.97 14.72
C GLU A 229 18.35 4.75 13.81
N ALA A 230 17.54 3.73 14.05
CA ALA A 230 17.52 2.53 13.23
C ALA A 230 16.12 1.92 13.12
N ALA A 231 15.92 1.17 12.05
CA ALA A 231 14.68 0.45 11.81
C ALA A 231 14.96 -0.87 11.07
N PHE A 232 14.19 -1.88 11.40
CA PHE A 232 14.30 -3.20 10.77
C PHE A 232 13.24 -3.35 9.68
N TYR A 233 13.71 -3.55 8.44
CA TYR A 233 12.87 -3.79 7.27
C TYR A 233 13.03 -5.20 6.77
N VAL A 234 11.95 -5.80 6.26
CA VAL A 234 11.94 -7.13 5.65
C VAL A 234 11.52 -7.03 4.19
N THR A 235 12.16 -7.81 3.32
CA THR A 235 11.91 -7.83 1.87
C THR A 235 10.78 -8.76 1.46
N GLY A 236 10.29 -9.60 2.37
CA GLY A 236 9.28 -10.62 2.11
C GLY A 236 9.87 -11.93 1.56
N GLU A 237 11.18 -12.07 1.46
CA GLU A 237 11.83 -13.33 1.14
C GLU A 237 11.51 -14.40 2.19
N LYS A 238 11.16 -15.59 1.72
CA LYS A 238 10.86 -16.74 2.59
C LYS A 238 12.14 -17.52 2.92
N ARG A 239 13.14 -16.81 3.41
CA ARG A 239 14.38 -17.43 3.90
C ARG A 239 14.29 -17.56 5.42
N PHE A 240 14.66 -18.72 5.96
CA PHE A 240 14.84 -18.86 7.40
C PHE A 240 15.96 -17.93 7.88
N GLY A 241 15.77 -17.27 9.00
CA GLY A 241 16.70 -16.32 9.57
C GLY A 241 16.01 -15.32 10.48
N VAL A 242 16.75 -14.31 10.92
CA VAL A 242 16.23 -13.28 11.85
C VAL A 242 15.02 -12.54 11.28
N ALA A 243 14.98 -12.33 9.97
CA ALA A 243 13.87 -11.66 9.30
C ALA A 243 12.53 -12.42 9.39
N THR A 244 12.56 -13.74 9.54
CA THR A 244 11.38 -14.61 9.64
C THR A 244 11.19 -15.24 11.01
N ALA A 245 12.15 -15.04 11.93
CA ALA A 245 12.08 -15.57 13.30
C ALA A 245 11.03 -14.85 14.14
N GLU A 246 10.44 -15.55 15.09
CA GLU A 246 9.55 -15.01 16.11
C GLU A 246 10.31 -14.85 17.43
N GLN A 247 10.28 -13.64 17.99
CA GLN A 247 10.83 -13.40 19.32
C GLN A 247 9.79 -13.83 20.37
N VAL A 248 10.06 -14.93 21.04
CA VAL A 248 9.13 -15.53 22.01
C VAL A 248 9.28 -14.96 23.41
N GLN A 249 10.42 -14.31 23.73
CA GLN A 249 10.70 -13.76 25.06
C GLN A 249 11.79 -12.68 24.99
N GLY A 250 11.85 -11.82 26.00
CA GLY A 250 12.90 -10.83 26.20
C GLY A 250 12.50 -9.42 25.80
N ARG A 251 13.48 -8.52 25.81
CA ARG A 251 13.30 -7.11 25.43
C ARG A 251 13.34 -6.95 23.93
N GLU A 252 12.82 -5.83 23.44
CA GLU A 252 12.99 -5.40 22.05
C GLU A 252 14.49 -5.40 21.66
N LEU A 253 14.78 -6.01 20.49
CA LEU A 253 16.15 -6.15 20.02
C LEU A 253 16.69 -4.80 19.54
N SER A 254 17.99 -4.56 19.76
CA SER A 254 18.73 -3.45 19.15
C SER A 254 19.27 -3.87 17.77
N TYR A 255 19.83 -2.90 17.03
CA TYR A 255 20.55 -3.16 15.80
C TYR A 255 21.65 -4.22 16.00
N ASN A 256 22.48 -4.05 17.02
CA ASN A 256 23.58 -5.00 17.30
C ASN A 256 23.05 -6.40 17.61
N ASN A 257 21.98 -6.51 18.42
CA ASN A 257 21.38 -7.83 18.71
C ASN A 257 20.89 -8.53 17.45
N ILE A 258 20.26 -7.80 16.51
CA ILE A 258 19.79 -8.36 15.23
C ILE A 258 20.97 -8.80 14.39
N ASN A 259 22.00 -7.96 14.25
CA ASN A 259 23.19 -8.25 13.48
C ASN A 259 23.94 -9.48 14.01
N ASP A 260 24.15 -9.53 15.32
CA ASP A 260 24.83 -10.66 15.97
C ASP A 260 24.01 -11.97 15.87
N THR A 261 22.68 -11.87 16.02
CA THR A 261 21.79 -13.02 15.87
C THR A 261 21.78 -13.55 14.43
N ASP A 262 21.79 -12.66 13.44
CA ASP A 262 21.89 -13.05 12.04
C ASP A 262 23.22 -13.75 11.74
N ALA A 263 24.33 -13.20 12.20
CA ALA A 263 25.65 -13.79 12.07
C ALA A 263 25.74 -15.18 12.72
N ALA A 264 25.19 -15.33 13.92
CA ALA A 264 25.17 -16.63 14.59
C ALA A 264 24.25 -17.64 13.90
N TYR A 265 23.12 -17.20 13.36
CA TYR A 265 22.24 -18.08 12.60
C TYR A 265 22.92 -18.57 11.31
N GLU A 266 23.55 -17.69 10.55
CA GLU A 266 24.29 -18.04 9.32
C GLU A 266 25.44 -19.00 9.66
N LEU A 267 26.19 -18.76 10.74
CA LEU A 267 27.24 -19.67 11.16
C LEU A 267 26.71 -21.08 11.45
N VAL A 268 25.59 -21.20 12.16
CA VAL A 268 25.01 -22.53 12.47
C VAL A 268 24.46 -23.19 11.20
N ALA A 269 23.94 -22.43 10.26
CA ALA A 269 23.38 -22.93 9.01
C ALA A 269 24.45 -23.54 8.05
N GLU A 270 25.74 -23.27 8.28
CA GLU A 270 26.85 -23.89 7.52
C GLU A 270 27.06 -25.39 7.89
N PHE A 271 26.50 -25.86 9.01
CA PHE A 271 26.65 -27.25 9.45
C PHE A 271 25.46 -28.09 9.00
N ASP A 272 25.77 -29.25 8.42
CA ASP A 272 24.73 -30.21 8.06
C ASP A 272 24.17 -30.89 9.32
N PRO A 273 22.88 -30.70 9.65
CA PRO A 273 22.27 -31.26 10.85
C PRO A 273 22.22 -32.83 10.82
N ALA A 274 22.37 -33.46 9.67
CA ALA A 274 22.46 -34.90 9.55
C ALA A 274 23.84 -35.44 9.97
N VAL A 275 24.86 -34.58 9.96
CA VAL A 275 26.25 -34.94 10.27
C VAL A 275 26.65 -34.54 11.69
N SER A 276 26.28 -33.33 12.11
CA SER A 276 26.69 -32.82 13.43
C SER A 276 25.67 -31.81 13.97
N ALA A 277 25.56 -31.77 15.29
CA ALA A 277 24.85 -30.68 15.98
C ALA A 277 25.77 -29.46 16.06
N ALA A 278 25.21 -28.27 15.77
CA ALA A 278 25.89 -26.98 15.93
C ALA A 278 25.06 -26.04 16.81
N CYS A 279 25.73 -25.22 17.59
CA CYS A 279 25.13 -24.23 18.44
C CYS A 279 26.00 -22.98 18.46
N ALA A 280 25.38 -21.81 18.34
CA ALA A 280 26.01 -20.52 18.56
C ALA A 280 25.28 -19.78 19.69
N ILE A 281 26.04 -19.23 20.61
CA ILE A 281 25.52 -18.47 21.75
C ILE A 281 25.98 -17.02 21.60
N ILE A 282 25.00 -16.10 21.58
CA ILE A 282 25.27 -14.68 21.56
C ILE A 282 25.05 -14.13 22.96
N THR A 283 26.03 -13.40 23.45
CA THR A 283 25.91 -12.64 24.69
C THR A 283 25.90 -11.16 24.37
N ALA A 284 24.76 -10.49 24.61
CA ALA A 284 24.72 -9.03 24.57
C ALA A 284 25.38 -8.48 25.84
N VAL A 285 26.33 -7.57 25.69
CA VAL A 285 26.96 -6.81 26.76
C VAL A 285 26.17 -5.52 27.03
#